data_005edc148ad897ec10dfcbe85a3f50c4
#
_entry.id   005edc148ad897ec10dfcbe85a3f50c4
#
_cell.length_a   1.000
_cell.length_b   1.000
_cell.length_c   1.000
_cell.angle_alpha   90.00
_cell.angle_beta   90.00
_cell.angle_gamma   90.00
#
_symmetry.space_group_name_H-M   'P 1'
#
loop_
_entity.id
_entity.type
_entity.pdbx_description
1 polymer ?
#
loop_
_entity_poly.entity_id
_entity_poly.type
_entity_poly.pdbx_seq_one_letter_code
_entity_poly.pdbx_strand_id
1 'polypeptide(L)'
;LFLGVCIGSLTGLIPGFHVNNVALILLGVSPALLAIGIPLSAAAGIIVSTGIVHTFLNYIPSALIGAPGADTALSLLPGHRMLLSGNAPKGVAYSARGSQLGLFLSLPLIVAARIAFGPELGFYDHLRSALPFVLLSISILLIATETTRLDFPEWMQKATGGKLGKDSRFAGYIAATSFFLLMWCSASRELNA
;
A
#
# COMPACT_ATOMS: atom_id res chain seq x y z
N LEU A 1 -11.88 -1.99 19.21
CA LEU A 1 -10.55 -2.59 18.98
C LEU A 1 -10.62 -4.11 18.78
N PHE A 2 -11.29 -4.86 19.68
CA PHE A 2 -11.40 -6.32 19.57
C PHE A 2 -11.97 -6.77 18.21
N LEU A 3 -13.04 -6.12 17.73
CA LEU A 3 -13.61 -6.41 16.41
C LEU A 3 -12.58 -6.21 15.28
N GLY A 4 -11.78 -5.16 15.35
CA GLY A 4 -10.73 -4.92 14.36
C GLY A 4 -9.63 -5.99 14.41
N VAL A 5 -9.27 -6.47 15.59
CA VAL A 5 -8.33 -7.60 15.74
C VAL A 5 -8.88 -8.86 15.08
N CYS A 6 -10.16 -9.19 15.29
CA CYS A 6 -10.79 -10.36 14.67
C CYS A 6 -10.82 -10.25 13.13
N ILE A 7 -11.24 -9.10 12.60
CA ILE A 7 -11.28 -8.86 11.15
C ILE A 7 -9.86 -8.92 10.56
N GLY A 8 -8.90 -8.26 11.19
CA GLY A 8 -7.51 -8.27 10.75
C GLY A 8 -6.89 -9.67 10.78
N SER A 9 -7.25 -10.48 11.78
CA SER A 9 -6.79 -11.87 11.86
C SER A 9 -7.33 -12.73 10.72
N LEU A 10 -8.62 -12.62 10.45
CA LEU A 10 -9.25 -13.35 9.36
C LEU A 10 -8.69 -12.94 8.00
N THR A 11 -8.67 -11.64 7.73
CA THR A 11 -8.24 -11.11 6.43
C THR A 11 -6.74 -11.26 6.18
N GLY A 12 -5.91 -11.15 7.23
CA GLY A 12 -4.46 -11.33 7.12
C GLY A 12 -4.02 -12.76 6.85
N LEU A 13 -4.83 -13.76 7.22
CA LEU A 13 -4.55 -15.17 6.95
C LEU A 13 -5.04 -15.63 5.57
N ILE A 14 -5.86 -14.82 4.88
CA ILE A 14 -6.33 -15.13 3.53
C ILE A 14 -5.34 -14.56 2.52
N PRO A 15 -4.62 -15.40 1.74
CA PRO A 15 -3.67 -14.91 0.75
C PRO A 15 -4.38 -14.12 -0.35
N GLY A 16 -3.74 -13.03 -0.82
CA GLY A 16 -4.28 -12.18 -1.89
C GLY A 16 -5.23 -11.06 -1.41
N PHE A 17 -5.59 -11.03 -0.14
CA PHE A 17 -6.28 -9.88 0.44
C PHE A 17 -5.27 -8.79 0.77
N HIS A 18 -5.48 -7.60 0.20
CA HIS A 18 -4.62 -6.46 0.49
C HIS A 18 -5.23 -5.60 1.60
N VAL A 19 -4.41 -5.17 2.55
CA VAL A 19 -4.85 -4.35 3.70
C VAL A 19 -5.62 -3.10 3.30
N ASN A 20 -5.24 -2.47 2.18
CA ASN A 20 -5.93 -1.28 1.68
C ASN A 20 -7.38 -1.58 1.25
N ASN A 21 -7.63 -2.74 0.64
CA ASN A 21 -8.99 -3.14 0.26
C ASN A 21 -9.86 -3.34 1.51
N VAL A 22 -9.31 -3.97 2.55
CA VAL A 22 -10.00 -4.15 3.83
C VAL A 22 -10.30 -2.79 4.48
N ALA A 23 -9.33 -1.88 4.47
CA ALA A 23 -9.50 -0.52 5.00
C ALA A 23 -10.58 0.26 4.23
N LEU A 24 -10.62 0.16 2.89
CA LEU A 24 -11.64 0.80 2.05
C LEU A 24 -13.03 0.23 2.32
N ILE A 25 -13.17 -1.09 2.48
CA ILE A 25 -14.44 -1.73 2.83
C ILE A 25 -14.92 -1.21 4.19
N LEU A 26 -14.04 -1.21 5.20
CA LEU A 26 -14.38 -0.70 6.53
C LEU A 26 -14.73 0.79 6.53
N LEU A 27 -14.04 1.58 5.72
CA LEU A 27 -14.36 2.99 5.52
C LEU A 27 -15.74 3.15 4.88
N GLY A 28 -16.06 2.34 3.86
CA GLY A 28 -17.39 2.32 3.23
C GLY A 28 -18.53 1.93 4.17
N VAL A 29 -18.24 1.05 5.14
CA VAL A 29 -19.22 0.62 6.16
C VAL A 29 -19.31 1.62 7.33
N SER A 30 -18.34 2.52 7.49
CA SER A 30 -18.27 3.45 8.63
C SER A 30 -19.53 4.30 8.83
N PRO A 31 -20.27 4.80 7.78
CA PRO A 31 -21.54 5.50 8.00
C PRO A 31 -22.60 4.63 8.67
N ALA A 32 -22.66 3.34 8.35
CA ALA A 32 -23.59 2.41 9.00
C ALA A 32 -23.21 2.17 10.47
N LEU A 33 -21.91 2.09 10.78
CA LEU A 33 -21.43 1.99 12.16
C LEU A 33 -21.80 3.22 12.99
N LEU A 34 -21.68 4.41 12.38
CA LEU A 34 -22.09 5.67 13.02
C LEU A 34 -23.62 5.71 13.27
N ALA A 35 -24.41 5.22 12.30
CA ALA A 35 -25.87 5.19 12.42
C ALA A 35 -26.37 4.30 13.56
N ILE A 36 -25.64 3.24 13.92
CA ILE A 36 -25.94 2.38 15.08
C ILE A 36 -25.31 2.87 16.40
N GLY A 37 -24.76 4.09 16.41
CA GLY A 37 -24.27 4.73 17.63
C GLY A 37 -22.78 4.45 17.95
N ILE A 38 -22.01 3.84 17.04
CA ILE A 38 -20.57 3.67 17.22
C ILE A 38 -19.90 5.01 16.96
N PRO A 39 -19.15 5.58 17.92
CA PRO A 39 -18.48 6.87 17.73
C PRO A 39 -17.37 6.78 16.68
N LEU A 40 -17.10 7.88 15.99
CA LEU A 40 -16.08 7.96 14.92
C LEU A 40 -14.70 7.48 15.37
N SER A 41 -14.32 7.78 16.61
CA SER A 41 -13.05 7.32 17.20
C SER A 41 -12.99 5.79 17.33
N ALA A 42 -14.11 5.14 17.65
CA ALA A 42 -14.17 3.69 17.72
C ALA A 42 -14.14 3.06 16.30
N ALA A 43 -14.84 3.65 15.33
CA ALA A 43 -14.78 3.22 13.93
C ALA A 43 -13.35 3.33 13.37
N ALA A 44 -12.68 4.46 13.59
CA ALA A 44 -11.27 4.64 13.25
C ALA A 44 -10.36 3.62 13.96
N GLY A 45 -10.61 3.35 15.23
CA GLY A 45 -9.89 2.33 16.00
C GLY A 45 -10.06 0.92 15.44
N ILE A 46 -11.24 0.57 14.92
CA ILE A 46 -11.48 -0.71 14.23
C ILE A 46 -10.63 -0.80 12.96
N ILE A 47 -10.62 0.25 12.14
CA ILE A 47 -9.84 0.28 10.89
C ILE A 47 -8.35 0.13 11.18
N VAL A 48 -7.81 0.92 12.12
CA VAL A 48 -6.39 0.90 12.47
C VAL A 48 -5.98 -0.45 13.06
N SER A 49 -6.75 -0.99 13.99
CA SER A 49 -6.44 -2.30 14.60
C SER A 49 -6.53 -3.44 13.57
N THR A 50 -7.50 -3.38 12.65
CA THR A 50 -7.57 -4.33 11.52
C THR A 50 -6.31 -4.24 10.66
N GLY A 51 -5.88 -3.04 10.27
CA GLY A 51 -4.71 -2.84 9.44
C GLY A 51 -3.43 -3.37 10.08
N ILE A 52 -3.22 -3.07 11.35
CA ILE A 52 -2.05 -3.55 12.10
C ILE A 52 -2.03 -5.07 12.14
N VAL A 53 -3.11 -5.70 12.60
CA VAL A 53 -3.17 -7.16 12.76
C VAL A 53 -3.06 -7.88 11.41
N HIS A 54 -3.76 -7.36 10.39
CA HIS A 54 -3.66 -7.89 9.03
C HIS A 54 -2.21 -7.91 8.53
N THR A 55 -1.50 -6.80 8.66
CA THR A 55 -0.10 -6.67 8.21
C THR A 55 0.83 -7.65 8.91
N PHE A 56 0.64 -7.88 10.21
CA PHE A 56 1.43 -8.87 10.96
C PHE A 56 1.16 -10.30 10.50
N LEU A 57 -0.09 -10.65 10.27
CA LEU A 57 -0.49 -12.03 9.96
C LEU A 57 -0.33 -12.38 8.47
N ASN A 58 -0.38 -11.41 7.57
CA ASN A 58 -0.23 -11.62 6.13
C ASN A 58 1.15 -12.21 5.75
N TYR A 59 2.16 -12.02 6.58
CA TYR A 59 3.45 -12.67 6.39
C TYR A 59 3.37 -14.20 6.42
N ILE A 60 2.47 -14.76 7.23
CA ILE A 60 2.35 -16.23 7.42
C ILE A 60 1.98 -16.92 6.11
N PRO A 61 0.84 -16.63 5.45
CA PRO A 61 0.52 -17.23 4.18
C PRO A 61 1.51 -16.88 3.08
N SER A 62 2.05 -15.66 3.07
CA SER A 62 3.07 -15.25 2.10
C SER A 62 4.32 -16.10 2.18
N ALA A 63 4.83 -16.35 3.39
CA ALA A 63 6.04 -17.15 3.61
C ALA A 63 5.83 -18.64 3.40
N LEU A 64 4.66 -19.18 3.83
CA LEU A 64 4.39 -20.63 3.82
C LEU A 64 3.87 -21.11 2.46
N ILE A 65 3.06 -20.32 1.77
CA ILE A 65 2.43 -20.69 0.50
C ILE A 65 3.23 -20.14 -0.70
N GLY A 66 4.09 -19.15 -0.47
CA GLY A 66 4.83 -18.48 -1.53
C GLY A 66 3.96 -17.54 -2.38
N ALA A 67 2.91 -16.97 -1.78
CA ALA A 67 2.02 -15.99 -2.41
C ALA A 67 2.25 -14.60 -1.82
N PRO A 68 3.32 -13.89 -2.23
CA PRO A 68 3.66 -12.59 -1.64
C PRO A 68 2.66 -11.51 -2.05
N GLY A 69 2.28 -10.67 -1.10
CA GLY A 69 1.78 -9.34 -1.40
C GLY A 69 2.92 -8.40 -1.81
N ALA A 70 2.61 -7.25 -2.38
CA ALA A 70 3.62 -6.26 -2.76
C ALA A 70 4.46 -5.79 -1.55
N ASP A 71 3.85 -5.72 -0.38
CA ASP A 71 4.44 -5.33 0.91
C ASP A 71 5.35 -6.41 1.52
N THR A 72 5.12 -7.69 1.21
CA THR A 72 5.89 -8.81 1.76
C THR A 72 6.94 -9.38 0.81
N ALA A 73 6.99 -8.90 -0.45
CA ALA A 73 7.84 -9.45 -1.50
C ALA A 73 9.34 -9.53 -1.13
N LEU A 74 9.87 -8.50 -0.48
CA LEU A 74 11.28 -8.46 -0.09
C LEU A 74 11.61 -9.43 1.08
N SER A 75 10.66 -9.66 1.98
CA SER A 75 10.85 -10.55 3.12
C SER A 75 10.62 -12.03 2.77
N LEU A 76 10.05 -12.29 1.60
CA LEU A 76 9.73 -13.63 1.14
C LEU A 76 10.97 -14.51 0.93
N LEU A 77 12.03 -13.97 0.31
CA LEU A 77 13.23 -14.74 -0.02
C LEU A 77 13.87 -15.42 1.20
N PRO A 78 14.18 -14.73 2.31
CA PRO A 78 14.70 -15.36 3.51
C PRO A 78 13.67 -16.30 4.17
N GLY A 79 12.39 -15.94 4.21
CA GLY A 79 11.31 -16.75 4.75
C GLY A 79 11.14 -18.07 3.99
N HIS A 80 11.15 -18.02 2.67
CA HIS A 80 11.04 -19.21 1.81
C HIS A 80 12.25 -20.14 1.93
N ARG A 81 13.48 -19.61 2.05
CA ARG A 81 14.66 -20.43 2.35
C ARG A 81 14.51 -21.17 3.69
N MET A 82 13.98 -20.52 4.71
CA MET A 82 13.72 -21.13 6.01
C MET A 82 12.64 -22.21 5.92
N LEU A 83 11.60 -22.00 5.10
CA LEU A 83 10.60 -23.01 4.82
C LEU A 83 11.23 -24.25 4.17
N LEU A 84 12.00 -24.10 3.10
CA LEU A 84 12.65 -25.18 2.39
C LEU A 84 13.68 -25.95 3.27
N SER A 85 14.28 -25.29 4.25
CA SER A 85 15.16 -25.92 5.23
C SER A 85 14.42 -26.54 6.43
N GLY A 86 13.10 -26.61 6.42
CA GLY A 86 12.29 -27.16 7.52
C GLY A 86 12.18 -26.26 8.75
N ASN A 87 12.61 -25.00 8.66
CA ASN A 87 12.66 -24.04 9.76
C ASN A 87 11.56 -22.95 9.64
N ALA A 88 10.47 -23.21 8.96
CA ALA A 88 9.38 -22.27 8.74
C ALA A 88 8.88 -21.57 10.03
N PRO A 89 8.64 -22.28 11.16
CA PRO A 89 8.21 -21.63 12.41
C PRO A 89 9.21 -20.62 12.93
N LYS A 90 10.51 -20.86 12.75
CA LYS A 90 11.55 -19.88 13.13
C LYS A 90 11.50 -18.64 12.25
N GLY A 91 11.23 -18.80 10.94
CA GLY A 91 11.07 -17.69 10.02
C GLY A 91 9.93 -16.76 10.43
N VAL A 92 8.77 -17.33 10.75
CA VAL A 92 7.62 -16.59 11.28
C VAL A 92 7.95 -15.90 12.60
N ALA A 93 8.63 -16.60 13.53
CA ALA A 93 9.02 -16.02 14.81
C ALA A 93 10.01 -14.84 14.65
N TYR A 94 10.97 -14.91 13.73
CA TYR A 94 11.87 -13.81 13.46
C TYR A 94 11.17 -12.61 12.84
N SER A 95 10.25 -12.83 11.91
CA SER A 95 9.42 -11.76 11.34
C SER A 95 8.57 -11.08 12.42
N ALA A 96 7.91 -11.86 13.28
CA ALA A 96 7.12 -11.32 14.38
C ALA A 96 7.97 -10.47 15.34
N ARG A 97 9.17 -10.93 15.72
CA ARG A 97 10.08 -10.16 16.58
C ARG A 97 10.59 -8.90 15.91
N GLY A 98 10.91 -8.98 14.62
CA GLY A 98 11.31 -7.81 13.83
C GLY A 98 10.20 -6.76 13.78
N SER A 99 8.97 -7.18 13.56
CA SER A 99 7.79 -6.31 13.55
C SER A 99 7.51 -5.69 14.93
N GLN A 100 7.68 -6.45 16.01
CA GLN A 100 7.58 -5.92 17.37
C GLN A 100 8.63 -4.83 17.66
N LEU A 101 9.88 -5.09 17.29
CA LEU A 101 10.94 -4.08 17.41
C LEU A 101 10.65 -2.84 16.56
N GLY A 102 10.19 -3.02 15.33
CA GLY A 102 9.77 -1.94 14.46
C GLY A 102 8.64 -1.09 15.09
N LEU A 103 7.66 -1.74 15.71
CA LEU A 103 6.58 -1.05 16.43
C LEU A 103 7.12 -0.21 17.59
N PHE A 104 7.98 -0.78 18.44
CA PHE A 104 8.58 -0.02 19.55
C PHE A 104 9.42 1.16 19.07
N LEU A 105 10.19 0.98 18.00
CA LEU A 105 10.99 2.05 17.41
C LEU A 105 10.13 3.13 16.74
N SER A 106 8.93 2.78 16.26
CA SER A 106 8.02 3.74 15.64
C SER A 106 7.34 4.67 16.66
N LEU A 107 7.20 4.29 17.94
CA LEU A 107 6.56 5.11 18.94
C LEU A 107 7.21 6.51 19.12
N PRO A 108 8.54 6.65 19.31
CA PRO A 108 9.16 7.97 19.36
C PRO A 108 9.06 8.73 18.03
N LEU A 109 9.03 8.01 16.88
CA LEU A 109 8.86 8.63 15.56
C LEU A 109 7.47 9.24 15.39
N ILE A 110 6.42 8.72 16.04
CA ILE A 110 5.08 9.31 16.02
C ILE A 110 5.11 10.72 16.62
N VAL A 111 5.84 10.91 17.73
CA VAL A 111 5.98 12.23 18.36
C VAL A 111 6.74 13.18 17.44
N ALA A 112 7.85 12.74 16.87
CA ALA A 112 8.61 13.52 15.89
C ALA A 112 7.77 13.88 14.66
N ALA A 113 7.03 12.92 14.11
CA ALA A 113 6.13 13.13 13.00
C ALA A 113 5.02 14.14 13.32
N ARG A 114 4.43 14.06 14.52
CA ARG A 114 3.41 15.02 14.97
C ARG A 114 3.96 16.45 15.00
N ILE A 115 5.18 16.64 15.46
CA ILE A 115 5.82 17.97 15.48
C ILE A 115 6.12 18.43 14.06
N ALA A 116 6.65 17.53 13.22
CA ALA A 116 7.03 17.88 11.84
C ALA A 116 5.81 18.20 10.96
N PHE A 117 4.77 17.36 11.03
CA PHE A 117 3.58 17.49 10.18
C PHE A 117 2.42 18.25 10.85
N GLY A 118 2.58 18.60 12.13
CA GLY A 118 1.61 19.39 12.88
C GLY A 118 1.67 20.87 12.52
N PRO A 119 0.75 21.64 13.12
CA PRO A 119 0.66 23.08 12.86
C PRO A 119 1.92 23.86 13.29
N GLU A 120 2.76 23.26 14.13
CA GLU A 120 3.96 23.91 14.66
C GLU A 120 5.00 24.21 13.58
N LEU A 121 5.27 23.26 12.65
CA LEU A 121 6.22 23.42 11.56
C LEU A 121 5.55 23.56 10.18
N GLY A 122 4.25 23.23 10.07
CA GLY A 122 3.50 23.37 8.81
C GLY A 122 4.06 22.55 7.64
N PHE A 123 4.91 21.55 7.92
CA PHE A 123 5.58 20.78 6.88
C PHE A 123 4.58 20.03 5.96
N TYR A 124 3.41 19.69 6.52
CA TYR A 124 2.36 19.02 5.75
C TYR A 124 1.87 19.87 4.58
N ASP A 125 1.66 21.17 4.77
CA ASP A 125 1.16 22.07 3.73
C ASP A 125 2.20 22.26 2.62
N HIS A 126 3.48 22.35 2.97
CA HIS A 126 4.57 22.39 2.00
C HIS A 126 4.69 21.07 1.24
N LEU A 127 4.59 19.93 1.94
CA LEU A 127 4.63 18.62 1.30
C LEU A 127 3.43 18.41 0.37
N ARG A 128 2.23 18.78 0.80
CA ARG A 128 1.00 18.66 0.00
C ARG A 128 1.10 19.43 -1.31
N SER A 129 1.66 20.64 -1.29
CA SER A 129 1.86 21.45 -2.51
C SER A 129 2.94 20.88 -3.44
N ALA A 130 3.97 20.26 -2.87
CA ALA A 130 5.06 19.63 -3.64
C ALA A 130 4.74 18.21 -4.12
N LEU A 131 3.80 17.52 -3.47
CA LEU A 131 3.50 16.08 -3.69
C LEU A 131 3.21 15.74 -5.16
N PRO A 132 2.40 16.50 -5.92
CA PRO A 132 2.14 16.21 -7.32
C PRO A 132 3.42 16.22 -8.17
N PHE A 133 4.33 17.14 -7.92
CA PHE A 133 5.61 17.24 -8.65
C PHE A 133 6.56 16.11 -8.26
N VAL A 134 6.61 15.73 -6.98
CA VAL A 134 7.41 14.61 -6.49
C VAL A 134 6.91 13.31 -7.10
N LEU A 135 5.60 13.05 -7.08
CA LEU A 135 5.01 11.84 -7.66
C LEU A 135 5.22 11.78 -9.17
N LEU A 136 5.07 12.90 -9.88
CA LEU A 136 5.36 12.98 -11.31
C LEU A 136 6.82 12.65 -11.60
N SER A 137 7.75 13.23 -10.83
CA SER A 137 9.19 13.00 -11.00
C SER A 137 9.55 11.52 -10.75
N ILE A 138 9.00 10.91 -9.70
CA ILE A 138 9.20 9.49 -9.40
C ILE A 138 8.59 8.63 -10.52
N SER A 139 7.41 8.96 -11.00
CA SER A 139 6.76 8.20 -12.09
C SER A 139 7.57 8.27 -13.38
N ILE A 140 8.07 9.44 -13.75
CA ILE A 140 8.94 9.60 -14.92
C ILE A 140 10.24 8.80 -14.74
N LEU A 141 10.85 8.86 -13.56
CA LEU A 141 12.07 8.11 -13.26
C LEU A 141 11.82 6.59 -13.37
N LEU A 142 10.75 6.09 -12.79
CA LEU A 142 10.40 4.67 -12.87
C LEU A 142 10.19 4.22 -14.32
N ILE A 143 9.47 5.02 -15.12
CA ILE A 143 9.24 4.71 -16.53
C ILE A 143 10.57 4.74 -17.33
N ALA A 144 11.42 5.72 -17.04
CA ALA A 144 12.71 5.86 -17.71
C ALA A 144 13.67 4.71 -17.39
N THR A 145 13.55 4.15 -16.17
CA THR A 145 14.37 3.01 -15.72
C THR A 145 13.75 1.65 -16.03
N GLU A 146 12.46 1.63 -16.44
CA GLU A 146 11.77 0.38 -16.80
C GLU A 146 12.35 -0.24 -18.06
N THR A 147 12.79 -1.50 -17.97
CA THR A 147 13.37 -2.27 -19.06
C THR A 147 12.51 -3.45 -19.51
N THR A 148 11.36 -3.65 -18.87
CA THR A 148 10.47 -4.77 -19.14
C THR A 148 9.82 -4.62 -20.53
N ARG A 149 9.88 -5.66 -21.34
CA ARG A 149 9.15 -5.70 -22.62
C ARG A 149 7.74 -6.19 -22.36
N LEU A 150 6.76 -5.37 -22.67
CA LEU A 150 5.35 -5.76 -22.64
C LEU A 150 4.93 -6.22 -24.05
N ASP A 151 4.49 -7.47 -24.15
CA ASP A 151 3.88 -7.98 -25.36
C ASP A 151 2.40 -7.54 -25.43
N PHE A 152 2.14 -6.56 -26.28
CA PHE A 152 0.77 -6.10 -26.52
C PHE A 152 0.06 -6.96 -27.55
N PRO A 153 -1.28 -7.16 -27.42
CA PRO A 153 -2.06 -7.87 -28.43
C PRO A 153 -1.88 -7.29 -29.84
N GLU A 154 -1.85 -8.15 -30.86
CA GLU A 154 -1.59 -7.75 -32.25
C GLU A 154 -2.51 -6.65 -32.79
N TRP A 155 -3.78 -6.64 -32.35
CA TRP A 155 -4.73 -5.61 -32.76
C TRP A 155 -4.31 -4.21 -32.29
N MET A 156 -3.71 -4.12 -31.08
CA MET A 156 -3.23 -2.87 -30.51
C MET A 156 -1.93 -2.42 -31.17
N GLN A 157 -1.06 -3.37 -31.53
CA GLN A 157 0.15 -3.09 -32.29
C GLN A 157 -0.18 -2.54 -33.67
N LYS A 158 -1.17 -3.13 -34.36
CA LYS A 158 -1.65 -2.66 -35.68
C LYS A 158 -2.29 -1.27 -35.60
N ALA A 159 -3.12 -1.00 -34.58
CA ALA A 159 -3.78 0.28 -34.39
C ALA A 159 -2.81 1.45 -34.16
N THR A 160 -1.63 1.18 -33.61
CA THR A 160 -0.60 2.19 -33.30
C THR A 160 0.56 2.21 -34.28
N GLY A 161 0.43 1.55 -35.43
CA GLY A 161 1.48 1.47 -36.47
C GLY A 161 2.77 0.78 -35.97
N GLY A 162 2.65 -0.18 -35.06
CA GLY A 162 3.78 -0.96 -34.53
C GLY A 162 4.64 -0.24 -33.48
N LYS A 163 4.26 0.98 -33.07
CA LYS A 163 5.03 1.74 -32.08
C LYS A 163 4.90 1.18 -30.66
N LEU A 164 3.76 0.59 -30.32
CA LEU A 164 3.52 0.00 -28.98
C LEU A 164 4.25 -1.33 -28.75
N GLY A 165 4.60 -2.06 -29.79
CA GLY A 165 5.27 -3.36 -29.66
C GLY A 165 6.79 -3.30 -29.48
N LYS A 166 7.41 -2.14 -29.70
CA LYS A 166 8.88 -2.00 -29.65
C LYS A 166 9.40 -1.27 -28.40
N ASP A 167 8.55 -0.53 -27.69
CA ASP A 167 8.97 0.27 -26.54
C ASP A 167 7.93 0.23 -25.42
N SER A 168 8.20 -0.57 -24.38
CA SER A 168 7.41 -0.62 -23.16
C SER A 168 7.30 0.75 -22.47
N ARG A 169 8.26 1.64 -22.71
CA ARG A 169 8.30 3.01 -22.19
C ARG A 169 7.08 3.82 -22.62
N PHE A 170 6.57 3.61 -23.84
CA PHE A 170 5.42 4.35 -24.35
C PHE A 170 4.12 4.06 -23.57
N ALA A 171 3.87 2.82 -23.18
CA ALA A 171 2.73 2.45 -22.33
C ALA A 171 2.87 3.05 -20.92
N GLY A 172 4.08 3.06 -20.38
CA GLY A 172 4.38 3.72 -19.13
C GLY A 172 4.14 5.23 -19.18
N TYR A 173 4.53 5.91 -20.26
CA TYR A 173 4.22 7.34 -20.46
C TYR A 173 2.73 7.62 -20.51
N ILE A 174 1.94 6.79 -21.20
CA ILE A 174 0.47 6.94 -21.24
C ILE A 174 -0.13 6.72 -19.84
N ALA A 175 0.30 5.70 -19.12
CA ALA A 175 -0.18 5.42 -17.77
C ALA A 175 0.15 6.56 -16.80
N ALA A 176 1.38 7.08 -16.84
CA ALA A 176 1.81 8.18 -15.98
C ALA A 176 1.10 9.49 -16.30
N THR A 177 0.93 9.82 -17.58
CA THR A 177 0.20 11.03 -18.00
C THR A 177 -1.27 10.94 -17.66
N SER A 178 -1.90 9.79 -17.82
CA SER A 178 -3.31 9.56 -17.43
C SER A 178 -3.50 9.68 -15.93
N PHE A 179 -2.60 9.11 -15.13
CA PHE A 179 -2.61 9.22 -13.67
C PHE A 179 -2.42 10.67 -13.21
N PHE A 180 -1.50 11.39 -13.83
CA PHE A 180 -1.25 12.80 -13.54
C PHE A 180 -2.47 13.67 -13.85
N LEU A 181 -3.13 13.45 -15.00
CA LEU A 181 -4.35 14.16 -15.39
C LEU A 181 -5.49 13.90 -14.42
N LEU A 182 -5.65 12.66 -13.96
CA LEU A 182 -6.65 12.31 -12.95
C LEU A 182 -6.38 12.98 -11.60
N MET A 183 -5.12 12.99 -11.16
CA MET A 183 -4.72 13.69 -9.93
C MET A 183 -4.90 15.19 -10.05
N TRP A 184 -4.52 15.80 -11.17
CA TRP A 184 -4.72 17.23 -11.44
C TRP A 184 -6.21 17.59 -11.42
N CYS A 185 -7.05 16.79 -12.07
CA CYS A 185 -8.49 17.00 -12.10
C CYS A 185 -9.13 16.86 -10.71
N SER A 186 -8.64 15.95 -9.86
CA SER A 186 -9.07 15.80 -8.48
C SER A 186 -8.66 16.99 -7.62
N ALA A 187 -7.39 17.41 -7.71
CA ALA A 187 -6.87 18.53 -6.94
C ALA A 187 -7.53 19.88 -7.33
N SER A 188 -7.83 20.07 -8.63
CA SER A 188 -8.49 21.27 -9.10
C SER A 188 -9.95 21.39 -8.67
N ARG A 189 -10.63 20.29 -8.37
CA ARG A 189 -11.99 20.32 -7.80
C ARG A 189 -12.02 20.79 -6.35
N GLU A 190 -11.02 20.43 -5.56
CA GLU A 190 -10.93 20.86 -4.16
C GLU A 190 -10.53 22.35 -4.02
N LEU A 191 -9.86 22.92 -5.03
CA LEU A 191 -9.50 24.35 -5.04
C LEU A 191 -10.67 25.27 -5.45
N ASN A 192 -11.72 24.72 -6.07
CA ASN A 192 -12.88 25.45 -6.56
C ASN A 192 -14.15 25.20 -5.71
N ALA A 193 -14.04 24.44 -4.61
CA ALA A 193 -15.11 24.19 -3.64
C ALA A 193 -14.84 24.91 -2.33
#